data_ef3907f48a208a08c4e3a3dcfaca4dfa
#
_entry.id   ef3907f48a208a08c4e3a3dcfaca4dfa
#
_cell.length_a   1.000
_cell.length_b   1.000
_cell.length_c   1.000
_cell.angle_alpha   90.00
_cell.angle_beta   90.00
_cell.angle_gamma   90.00
#
_symmetry.space_group_name_H-M   'P 1'
#
loop_
_entity.id
_entity.type
_entity.pdbx_description
1 polymer ?
#
loop_
_entity_poly.entity_id
_entity_poly.type
_entity_poly.pdbx_seq_one_letter_code
_entity_poly.pdbx_strand_id
1 'polypeptide(L)'
;MTNTKFARSMMAVVLGTALISGSVFAEETMLNKTDNVVDSAGAKLDSSMKKVDNYMGDSAATAKVKSALLEEKTLKSTDISVETNHGVVTLTGFVTSQAEAETAVDIAKNVEGVKSVSDKLHVKDQKTQSVSEYAGDAATTSSIKAKLLADDIVPSRKIKVETTDGVVQLSGTVENKAQAERAESIAKAVDGVKSVKNDLSIKP
;
A
#
# COMPACT_ATOMS: atom_id res chain seq x y z
N MET A 1 -47.38 18.10 -15.42
CA MET A 1 -47.97 17.44 -14.23
C MET A 1 -47.34 16.07 -14.11
N THR A 2 -46.47 15.88 -13.18
CA THR A 2 -46.33 14.80 -12.22
C THR A 2 -44.95 14.89 -11.58
N ASN A 3 -44.96 15.31 -10.32
CA ASN A 3 -43.79 15.35 -9.42
C ASN A 3 -43.46 13.94 -8.97
N THR A 4 -42.21 13.51 -9.14
CA THR A 4 -41.70 12.32 -8.47
C THR A 4 -40.66 12.73 -7.43
N LYS A 5 -41.06 12.70 -6.16
CA LYS A 5 -40.24 12.96 -4.98
C LYS A 5 -39.31 11.76 -4.74
N PHE A 6 -38.00 11.97 -4.80
CA PHE A 6 -37.05 10.98 -4.34
C PHE A 6 -37.01 10.99 -2.81
N ALA A 7 -37.48 9.90 -2.22
CA ALA A 7 -37.40 9.65 -0.79
C ALA A 7 -35.94 9.34 -0.38
N ARG A 8 -35.43 10.13 0.55
CA ARG A 8 -34.17 9.86 1.28
C ARG A 8 -34.42 8.72 2.26
N SER A 9 -33.79 7.56 2.00
CA SER A 9 -33.73 6.47 2.95
C SER A 9 -32.67 6.79 4.01
N MET A 10 -33.11 7.20 5.19
CA MET A 10 -32.29 7.23 6.41
C MET A 10 -32.17 5.81 6.93
N MET A 11 -30.96 5.27 6.91
CA MET A 11 -30.64 4.01 7.56
C MET A 11 -30.37 4.30 9.04
N ALA A 12 -31.37 4.03 9.88
CA ALA A 12 -31.24 4.11 11.33
C ALA A 12 -30.44 2.91 11.84
N VAL A 13 -29.28 3.19 12.44
CA VAL A 13 -28.53 2.19 13.22
C VAL A 13 -29.23 2.01 14.55
N VAL A 14 -29.86 0.88 14.76
CA VAL A 14 -30.45 0.48 16.05
C VAL A 14 -29.33 -0.02 16.95
N LEU A 15 -28.97 0.77 17.94
CA LEU A 15 -28.17 0.35 19.10
C LEU A 15 -29.05 -0.50 20.02
N GLY A 16 -28.81 -1.81 20.01
CA GLY A 16 -29.45 -2.74 20.92
C GLY A 16 -28.95 -2.54 22.35
N THR A 17 -29.80 -1.95 23.21
CA THR A 17 -29.61 -1.95 24.66
C THR A 17 -30.04 -3.28 25.24
N ALA A 18 -29.10 -4.11 25.64
CA ALA A 18 -29.39 -5.28 26.46
C ALA A 18 -29.58 -4.84 27.94
N LEU A 19 -30.80 -4.80 28.39
CA LEU A 19 -31.15 -4.70 29.80
C LEU A 19 -30.97 -6.07 30.45
N ILE A 20 -29.96 -6.20 31.31
CA ILE A 20 -29.86 -7.32 32.24
C ILE A 20 -30.39 -6.83 33.58
N SER A 21 -31.59 -7.30 33.91
CA SER A 21 -32.19 -7.11 35.23
C SER A 21 -31.75 -8.24 36.20
N GLY A 22 -31.22 -7.83 37.34
CA GLY A 22 -31.44 -8.52 38.60
C GLY A 22 -30.42 -9.55 39.07
N SER A 23 -29.62 -9.20 40.05
CA SER A 23 -29.81 -9.65 41.44
C SER A 23 -28.65 -9.16 42.30
N VAL A 24 -29.01 -8.50 43.40
CA VAL A 24 -28.17 -8.03 44.49
C VAL A 24 -27.58 -9.23 45.24
N PHE A 25 -26.23 -9.30 45.33
CA PHE A 25 -25.58 -9.94 46.48
C PHE A 25 -24.14 -9.43 46.67
N ALA A 26 -23.92 -8.81 47.85
CA ALA A 26 -22.69 -8.70 48.65
C ALA A 26 -21.42 -8.14 47.95
N GLU A 27 -21.13 -6.86 48.15
CA GLU A 27 -20.27 -6.22 49.18
C GLU A 27 -18.79 -6.67 49.16
N GLU A 28 -17.96 -5.63 48.92
CA GLU A 28 -16.55 -5.51 49.29
C GLU A 28 -15.56 -6.52 48.75
N THR A 29 -14.99 -6.22 47.60
CA THR A 29 -13.57 -6.36 47.24
C THR A 29 -13.29 -6.28 45.72
N MET A 30 -14.14 -5.64 44.93
CA MET A 30 -13.97 -5.58 43.45
C MET A 30 -13.63 -4.17 42.90
N LEU A 31 -13.35 -3.18 43.76
CA LEU A 31 -13.09 -1.81 43.26
C LEU A 31 -11.71 -1.62 42.60
N ASN A 32 -10.74 -2.50 42.84
CA ASN A 32 -9.39 -2.33 42.32
C ASN A 32 -9.08 -3.15 41.05
N LYS A 33 -10.08 -3.91 40.52
CA LYS A 33 -9.85 -4.72 39.31
C LYS A 33 -10.59 -4.23 38.08
N THR A 34 -11.56 -3.33 38.25
CA THR A 34 -12.34 -2.75 37.14
C THR A 34 -11.63 -1.60 36.46
N ASP A 35 -10.82 -0.80 37.18
CA ASP A 35 -10.12 0.35 36.60
C ASP A 35 -9.08 -0.08 35.55
N ASN A 36 -8.38 -1.20 35.76
CA ASN A 36 -7.39 -1.71 34.80
C ASN A 36 -8.02 -2.36 33.55
N VAL A 37 -9.26 -2.83 33.61
CA VAL A 37 -9.94 -3.45 32.46
C VAL A 37 -10.55 -2.39 31.56
N VAL A 38 -11.08 -1.32 32.13
CA VAL A 38 -11.67 -0.20 31.40
C VAL A 38 -10.58 0.60 30.68
N ASP A 39 -9.45 0.86 31.35
CA ASP A 39 -8.27 1.52 30.75
C ASP A 39 -7.67 0.70 29.61
N SER A 40 -7.56 -0.62 29.79
CA SER A 40 -7.04 -1.51 28.75
C SER A 40 -7.98 -1.62 27.54
N ALA A 41 -9.29 -1.56 27.73
CA ALA A 41 -10.27 -1.58 26.65
C ALA A 41 -10.29 -0.22 25.92
N GLY A 42 -10.25 0.90 26.66
CA GLY A 42 -10.15 2.24 26.09
C GLY A 42 -8.89 2.46 25.28
N ALA A 43 -7.74 2.05 25.80
CA ALA A 43 -6.46 2.13 25.08
C ALA A 43 -6.42 1.27 23.81
N LYS A 44 -7.05 0.09 23.80
CA LYS A 44 -7.18 -0.77 22.62
C LYS A 44 -8.13 -0.19 21.57
N LEU A 45 -9.22 0.43 21.99
CA LEU A 45 -10.17 1.11 21.10
C LEU A 45 -9.51 2.35 20.46
N ASP A 46 -8.84 3.19 21.26
CA ASP A 46 -8.14 4.38 20.77
C ASP A 46 -7.02 4.00 19.78
N SER A 47 -6.23 2.97 20.07
CA SER A 47 -5.19 2.48 19.16
C SER A 47 -5.76 1.88 17.87
N SER A 48 -6.94 1.26 17.93
CA SER A 48 -7.63 0.74 16.76
C SER A 48 -8.22 1.86 15.90
N MET A 49 -8.81 2.88 16.52
CA MET A 49 -9.32 4.07 15.81
C MET A 49 -8.18 4.83 15.13
N LYS A 50 -7.06 5.08 15.81
CA LYS A 50 -5.87 5.71 15.20
C LYS A 50 -5.32 4.92 14.02
N LYS A 51 -5.37 3.59 14.05
CA LYS A 51 -4.97 2.76 12.90
C LYS A 51 -5.92 2.92 11.72
N VAL A 52 -7.22 3.01 11.97
CA VAL A 52 -8.23 3.23 10.92
C VAL A 52 -8.09 4.62 10.31
N ASP A 53 -7.92 5.66 11.14
CA ASP A 53 -7.72 7.03 10.66
C ASP A 53 -6.45 7.17 9.82
N ASN A 54 -5.34 6.56 10.25
CA ASN A 54 -4.11 6.53 9.46
C ASN A 54 -4.29 5.79 8.14
N TYR A 55 -4.97 4.63 8.14
CA TYR A 55 -5.21 3.87 6.92
C TYR A 55 -6.10 4.62 5.92
N MET A 56 -7.15 5.27 6.39
CA MET A 56 -8.02 6.10 5.55
C MET A 56 -7.28 7.34 5.03
N GLY A 57 -6.46 7.97 5.85
CA GLY A 57 -5.59 9.09 5.45
C GLY A 57 -4.56 8.68 4.39
N ASP A 58 -3.91 7.53 4.56
CA ASP A 58 -2.93 7.01 3.62
C ASP A 58 -3.57 6.64 2.28
N SER A 59 -4.76 6.04 2.29
CA SER A 59 -5.50 5.71 1.06
C SER A 59 -5.92 6.97 0.30
N ALA A 60 -6.39 8.01 1.01
CA ALA A 60 -6.74 9.29 0.42
C ALA A 60 -5.50 10.01 -0.15
N ALA A 61 -4.39 10.02 0.58
CA ALA A 61 -3.12 10.59 0.11
C ALA A 61 -2.62 9.87 -1.15
N THR A 62 -2.66 8.54 -1.16
CA THR A 62 -2.30 7.73 -2.34
C THR A 62 -3.16 8.10 -3.55
N ALA A 63 -4.47 8.24 -3.39
CA ALA A 63 -5.37 8.62 -4.47
C ALA A 63 -5.10 10.03 -4.99
N LYS A 64 -4.88 11.00 -4.09
CA LYS A 64 -4.54 12.39 -4.45
C LYS A 64 -3.21 12.46 -5.21
N VAL A 65 -2.17 11.76 -4.74
CA VAL A 65 -0.88 11.71 -5.43
C VAL A 65 -1.02 11.10 -6.82
N LYS A 66 -1.73 9.98 -6.97
CA LYS A 66 -1.99 9.37 -8.28
C LYS A 66 -2.72 10.32 -9.21
N SER A 67 -3.75 11.04 -8.74
CA SER A 67 -4.45 12.03 -9.57
C SER A 67 -3.53 13.17 -10.00
N ALA A 68 -2.73 13.72 -9.10
CA ALA A 68 -1.79 14.79 -9.41
C ALA A 68 -0.72 14.36 -10.43
N LEU A 69 -0.22 13.12 -10.32
CA LEU A 69 0.72 12.57 -11.30
C LEU A 69 0.06 12.35 -12.68
N LEU A 70 -1.24 11.98 -12.72
CA LEU A 70 -1.98 11.81 -13.98
C LEU A 70 -2.27 13.14 -14.69
N GLU A 71 -2.41 14.23 -13.94
CA GLU A 71 -2.64 15.58 -14.49
C GLU A 71 -1.37 16.14 -15.16
N GLU A 72 -0.18 15.66 -14.76
CA GLU A 72 1.09 16.10 -15.33
C GLU A 72 1.36 15.41 -16.68
N LYS A 73 1.26 16.17 -17.76
CA LYS A 73 1.39 15.66 -19.15
C LYS A 73 2.80 15.21 -19.53
N THR A 74 3.81 15.68 -18.80
CA THR A 74 5.22 15.35 -19.05
C THR A 74 5.61 14.01 -18.44
N LEU A 75 4.75 13.44 -17.58
CA LEU A 75 4.99 12.17 -16.91
C LEU A 75 4.22 11.01 -17.58
N LYS A 76 4.88 9.89 -17.79
CA LYS A 76 4.22 8.62 -18.06
C LYS A 76 3.78 7.98 -16.72
N SER A 77 2.79 8.59 -16.09
CA SER A 77 2.32 8.22 -14.75
C SER A 77 1.81 6.78 -14.62
N THR A 78 1.50 6.11 -15.73
CA THR A 78 1.13 4.69 -15.76
C THR A 78 2.26 3.75 -15.34
N ASP A 79 3.51 4.19 -15.50
CA ASP A 79 4.71 3.44 -15.14
C ASP A 79 5.19 3.73 -13.71
N ILE A 80 4.47 4.63 -13.00
CA ILE A 80 4.76 5.01 -11.62
C ILE A 80 3.73 4.42 -10.67
N SER A 81 4.19 3.69 -9.68
CA SER A 81 3.39 3.16 -8.60
C SER A 81 3.52 4.01 -7.35
N VAL A 82 2.41 4.24 -6.68
CA VAL A 82 2.34 5.06 -5.46
C VAL A 82 1.79 4.21 -4.33
N GLU A 83 2.50 4.16 -3.22
CA GLU A 83 2.08 3.57 -1.96
C GLU A 83 2.30 4.57 -0.83
N THR A 84 1.33 4.69 0.08
CA THR A 84 1.45 5.56 1.24
C THR A 84 1.32 4.75 2.52
N ASN A 85 2.23 5.01 3.46
CA ASN A 85 2.24 4.37 4.77
C ASN A 85 2.59 5.41 5.84
N HIS A 86 1.66 5.69 6.77
CA HIS A 86 1.78 6.69 7.83
C HIS A 86 2.13 8.11 7.32
N GLY A 87 1.64 8.45 6.12
CA GLY A 87 1.91 9.71 5.42
C GLY A 87 3.25 9.75 4.67
N VAL A 88 4.02 8.66 4.66
CA VAL A 88 5.20 8.50 3.82
C VAL A 88 4.78 7.92 2.47
N VAL A 89 4.93 8.68 1.41
CA VAL A 89 4.66 8.25 0.04
C VAL A 89 5.91 7.60 -0.54
N THR A 90 5.79 6.37 -1.01
CA THR A 90 6.85 5.68 -1.76
C THR A 90 6.47 5.66 -3.24
N LEU A 91 7.32 6.23 -4.07
CA LEU A 91 7.20 6.17 -5.54
C LEU A 91 8.12 5.06 -6.06
N THR A 92 7.56 4.13 -6.82
CA THR A 92 8.30 3.02 -7.44
C THR A 92 7.93 2.92 -8.91
N GLY A 93 8.80 2.33 -9.72
CA GLY A 93 8.56 2.15 -11.15
C GLY A 93 9.69 2.68 -12.02
N PHE A 94 9.41 2.85 -13.30
CA PHE A 94 10.40 3.25 -14.28
C PHE A 94 9.97 4.54 -14.98
N VAL A 95 10.90 5.49 -15.06
CA VAL A 95 10.74 6.79 -15.74
C VAL A 95 11.73 6.89 -16.90
N THR A 96 11.49 7.80 -17.84
CA THR A 96 12.34 7.95 -19.03
C THR A 96 13.55 8.86 -18.79
N SER A 97 13.52 9.68 -17.74
CA SER A 97 14.61 10.58 -17.38
C SER A 97 14.65 10.90 -15.89
N GLN A 98 15.79 11.37 -15.43
CA GLN A 98 15.94 11.87 -14.06
C GLN A 98 15.02 13.06 -13.78
N ALA A 99 14.81 13.93 -14.78
CA ALA A 99 13.89 15.07 -14.65
C ALA A 99 12.43 14.62 -14.40
N GLU A 100 11.99 13.53 -15.02
CA GLU A 100 10.68 12.96 -14.72
C GLU A 100 10.59 12.43 -13.27
N ALA A 101 11.64 11.78 -12.76
CA ALA A 101 11.68 11.32 -11.37
C ALA A 101 11.58 12.50 -10.39
N GLU A 102 12.37 13.54 -10.61
CA GLU A 102 12.35 14.76 -9.79
C GLU A 102 10.97 15.44 -9.82
N THR A 103 10.37 15.57 -11.01
CA THR A 103 9.02 16.12 -11.17
C THR A 103 7.99 15.30 -10.40
N ALA A 104 8.03 13.97 -10.50
CA ALA A 104 7.11 13.09 -9.78
C ALA A 104 7.25 13.22 -8.26
N VAL A 105 8.48 13.33 -7.76
CA VAL A 105 8.76 13.54 -6.33
C VAL A 105 8.22 14.88 -5.85
N ASP A 106 8.43 15.95 -6.63
CA ASP A 106 7.96 17.29 -6.26
C ASP A 106 6.43 17.39 -6.28
N ILE A 107 5.77 16.78 -7.25
CA ILE A 107 4.31 16.67 -7.25
C ILE A 107 3.83 15.95 -5.99
N ALA A 108 4.41 14.80 -5.65
CA ALA A 108 4.00 14.03 -4.49
C ALA A 108 4.22 14.78 -3.17
N LYS A 109 5.29 15.56 -3.03
CA LYS A 109 5.56 16.37 -1.82
C LYS A 109 4.51 17.45 -1.58
N ASN A 110 3.94 18.01 -2.65
CA ASN A 110 2.97 19.11 -2.58
C ASN A 110 1.53 18.64 -2.31
N VAL A 111 1.29 17.33 -2.24
CA VAL A 111 -0.04 16.79 -1.97
C VAL A 111 -0.36 16.85 -0.48
N GLU A 112 -1.56 17.35 -0.17
CA GLU A 112 -2.06 17.41 1.21
C GLU A 112 -2.14 16.02 1.87
N GLY A 113 -1.60 15.89 3.07
CA GLY A 113 -1.54 14.63 3.82
C GLY A 113 -0.23 13.87 3.64
N VAL A 114 0.65 14.30 2.74
CA VAL A 114 1.99 13.73 2.56
C VAL A 114 2.98 14.39 3.53
N LYS A 115 3.63 13.56 4.34
CA LYS A 115 4.67 14.00 5.29
C LYS A 115 6.07 13.94 4.69
N SER A 116 6.32 12.92 3.89
CA SER A 116 7.60 12.75 3.19
C SER A 116 7.42 11.84 1.97
N VAL A 117 8.39 11.91 1.05
CA VAL A 117 8.41 11.08 -0.16
C VAL A 117 9.70 10.27 -0.19
N SER A 118 9.56 8.98 -0.39
CA SER A 118 10.65 8.03 -0.64
C SER A 118 10.70 7.76 -2.14
N ASP A 119 11.76 8.23 -2.80
CA ASP A 119 11.99 8.01 -4.22
C ASP A 119 12.70 6.65 -4.43
N LYS A 120 12.03 5.76 -5.16
CA LYS A 120 12.54 4.48 -5.63
C LYS A 120 12.23 4.30 -7.13
N LEU A 121 12.22 5.42 -7.86
CA LEU A 121 12.07 5.40 -9.31
C LEU A 121 13.40 5.04 -9.97
N HIS A 122 13.32 4.30 -11.06
CA HIS A 122 14.48 3.92 -11.86
C HIS A 122 14.36 4.51 -13.26
N VAL A 123 15.43 5.16 -13.73
CA VAL A 123 15.47 5.69 -15.09
C VAL A 123 15.69 4.54 -16.07
N LYS A 124 14.81 4.43 -17.09
CA LYS A 124 14.96 3.48 -18.20
C LYS A 124 16.16 3.88 -19.04
N ASP A 125 16.94 2.90 -19.50
CA ASP A 125 17.87 3.14 -20.59
C ASP A 125 17.08 3.54 -21.84
N GLN A 126 17.50 4.65 -22.50
CA GLN A 126 16.76 5.31 -23.59
C GLN A 126 16.68 4.50 -24.90
N LYS A 127 16.63 3.18 -24.83
CA LYS A 127 16.33 2.34 -25.97
C LYS A 127 14.82 2.20 -26.13
N THR A 128 14.31 2.53 -27.30
CA THR A 128 12.92 2.29 -27.64
C THR A 128 12.66 0.78 -27.54
N GLN A 129 11.94 0.36 -26.53
CA GLN A 129 11.61 -1.05 -26.32
C GLN A 129 10.82 -1.57 -27.52
N SER A 130 11.26 -2.65 -28.12
CA SER A 130 10.53 -3.31 -29.21
C SER A 130 9.31 -4.06 -28.66
N VAL A 131 8.32 -4.32 -29.52
CA VAL A 131 7.13 -5.09 -29.13
C VAL A 131 7.49 -6.48 -28.60
N SER A 132 8.56 -7.09 -29.12
CA SER A 132 9.06 -8.38 -28.66
C SER A 132 9.70 -8.30 -27.27
N GLU A 133 10.41 -7.24 -26.96
CA GLU A 133 10.99 -7.00 -25.63
C GLU A 133 9.90 -6.74 -24.61
N TYR A 134 8.89 -5.96 -24.95
CA TYR A 134 7.72 -5.75 -24.08
C TYR A 134 6.97 -7.06 -23.78
N ALA A 135 6.77 -7.91 -24.79
CA ALA A 135 6.15 -9.23 -24.58
C ALA A 135 7.03 -10.14 -23.72
N GLY A 136 8.36 -10.07 -23.88
CA GLY A 136 9.33 -10.77 -23.05
C GLY A 136 9.26 -10.33 -21.57
N ASP A 137 9.21 -9.03 -21.32
CA ASP A 137 9.10 -8.47 -19.96
C ASP A 137 7.78 -8.86 -19.29
N ALA A 138 6.67 -8.86 -20.02
CA ALA A 138 5.38 -9.30 -19.50
C ALA A 138 5.39 -10.79 -19.13
N ALA A 139 6.01 -11.65 -19.94
CA ALA A 139 6.17 -13.07 -19.66
C ALA A 139 7.09 -13.30 -18.44
N THR A 140 8.21 -12.57 -18.36
CA THR A 140 9.14 -12.60 -17.22
C THR A 140 8.45 -12.18 -15.94
N THR A 141 7.72 -11.06 -15.96
CA THR A 141 6.93 -10.58 -14.80
C THR A 141 5.94 -11.65 -14.34
N SER A 142 5.22 -12.28 -15.26
CA SER A 142 4.23 -13.33 -14.93
C SER A 142 4.90 -14.56 -14.34
N SER A 143 6.05 -14.97 -14.87
CA SER A 143 6.83 -16.12 -14.36
C SER A 143 7.36 -15.85 -12.94
N ILE A 144 7.86 -14.64 -12.67
CA ILE A 144 8.30 -14.25 -11.33
C ILE A 144 7.14 -14.28 -10.36
N LYS A 145 5.99 -13.67 -10.69
CA LYS A 145 4.80 -13.69 -9.85
C LYS A 145 4.32 -15.09 -9.53
N ALA A 146 4.33 -16.00 -10.52
CA ALA A 146 3.97 -17.40 -10.32
C ALA A 146 4.93 -18.11 -9.36
N LYS A 147 6.26 -17.91 -9.51
CA LYS A 147 7.25 -18.51 -8.61
C LYS A 147 7.19 -17.94 -7.19
N LEU A 148 6.96 -16.63 -7.05
CA LEU A 148 6.74 -16.01 -5.72
C LEU A 148 5.47 -16.53 -5.05
N LEU A 149 4.41 -16.77 -5.82
CA LEU A 149 3.16 -17.33 -5.30
C LEU A 149 3.30 -18.78 -4.84
N ALA A 150 4.18 -19.54 -5.47
CA ALA A 150 4.48 -20.94 -5.14
C ALA A 150 5.45 -21.09 -3.95
N ASP A 151 6.06 -20.01 -3.49
CA ASP A 151 6.99 -20.01 -2.36
C ASP A 151 6.23 -19.74 -1.05
N ASP A 152 6.38 -20.64 -0.07
CA ASP A 152 5.65 -20.57 1.20
C ASP A 152 6.19 -19.51 2.16
N ILE A 153 7.40 -18.99 1.92
CA ILE A 153 8.09 -18.04 2.81
C ILE A 153 7.76 -16.60 2.44
N VAL A 154 7.64 -16.34 1.12
CA VAL A 154 7.49 -14.99 0.57
C VAL A 154 6.02 -14.56 0.54
N PRO A 155 5.65 -13.42 1.16
CA PRO A 155 4.29 -12.89 1.12
C PRO A 155 3.96 -12.29 -0.26
N SER A 156 3.86 -13.11 -1.29
CA SER A 156 3.75 -12.73 -2.71
C SER A 156 2.67 -11.69 -3.00
N ARG A 157 1.55 -11.70 -2.26
CA ARG A 157 0.44 -10.74 -2.41
C ARG A 157 0.79 -9.32 -1.99
N LYS A 158 1.86 -9.15 -1.20
CA LYS A 158 2.37 -7.85 -0.74
C LYS A 158 3.55 -7.36 -1.58
N ILE A 159 3.95 -8.14 -2.58
CA ILE A 159 5.07 -7.82 -3.46
C ILE A 159 4.55 -7.49 -4.85
N LYS A 160 4.89 -6.30 -5.31
CA LYS A 160 4.69 -5.86 -6.68
C LYS A 160 5.94 -6.20 -7.50
N VAL A 161 5.74 -6.71 -8.69
CA VAL A 161 6.82 -7.05 -9.64
C VAL A 161 6.59 -6.28 -10.92
N GLU A 162 7.56 -5.52 -11.35
CA GLU A 162 7.60 -4.80 -12.62
C GLU A 162 8.89 -5.18 -13.35
N THR A 163 8.79 -5.36 -14.66
CA THR A 163 9.96 -5.67 -15.51
C THR A 163 9.99 -4.69 -16.68
N THR A 164 11.16 -4.13 -16.93
CA THR A 164 11.42 -3.24 -18.06
C THR A 164 12.82 -3.53 -18.59
N ASP A 165 12.93 -3.88 -19.88
CA ASP A 165 14.19 -4.23 -20.54
C ASP A 165 14.97 -5.36 -19.84
N GLY A 166 14.26 -6.29 -19.20
CA GLY A 166 14.83 -7.38 -18.41
C GLY A 166 15.32 -6.95 -17.01
N VAL A 167 15.15 -5.68 -16.63
CA VAL A 167 15.39 -5.19 -15.28
C VAL A 167 14.12 -5.37 -14.47
N VAL A 168 14.19 -6.14 -13.40
CA VAL A 168 13.06 -6.42 -12.52
C VAL A 168 13.13 -5.51 -11.31
N GLN A 169 12.04 -4.83 -11.00
CA GLN A 169 11.86 -4.15 -9.72
C GLN A 169 10.89 -4.93 -8.84
N LEU A 170 11.33 -5.22 -7.61
CA LEU A 170 10.50 -5.76 -6.54
C LEU A 170 10.17 -4.64 -5.56
N SER A 171 8.91 -4.34 -5.36
CA SER A 171 8.46 -3.33 -4.40
C SER A 171 7.34 -3.84 -3.52
N GLY A 172 7.05 -3.14 -2.41
CA GLY A 172 6.06 -3.56 -1.43
C GLY A 172 6.67 -3.81 -0.05
N THR A 173 5.97 -4.60 0.79
CA THR A 173 6.35 -4.78 2.20
C THR A 173 6.49 -6.25 2.54
N VAL A 174 7.60 -6.60 3.20
CA VAL A 174 7.88 -7.93 3.75
C VAL A 174 8.10 -7.82 5.27
N GLU A 175 8.07 -8.95 5.97
CA GLU A 175 8.17 -8.97 7.44
C GLU A 175 9.62 -8.96 7.94
N ASN A 176 10.56 -9.45 7.12
CA ASN A 176 11.97 -9.52 7.48
C ASN A 176 12.87 -9.55 6.24
N LYS A 177 14.18 -9.38 6.51
CA LYS A 177 15.22 -9.35 5.47
C LYS A 177 15.32 -10.67 4.71
N ALA A 178 15.13 -11.80 5.38
CA ALA A 178 15.22 -13.12 4.74
C ALA A 178 14.13 -13.29 3.66
N GLN A 179 12.93 -12.77 3.87
CA GLN A 179 11.88 -12.76 2.85
C GLN A 179 12.24 -11.86 1.66
N ALA A 180 12.86 -10.69 1.89
CA ALA A 180 13.32 -9.82 0.82
C ALA A 180 14.41 -10.47 -0.03
N GLU A 181 15.40 -11.09 0.60
CA GLU A 181 16.50 -11.81 -0.07
C GLU A 181 15.99 -13.05 -0.82
N ARG A 182 15.02 -13.76 -0.26
CA ARG A 182 14.38 -14.91 -0.90
C ARG A 182 13.62 -14.49 -2.17
N ALA A 183 12.82 -13.42 -2.09
CA ALA A 183 12.10 -12.88 -3.25
C ALA A 183 13.05 -12.45 -4.37
N GLU A 184 14.14 -11.79 -4.02
CA GLU A 184 15.19 -11.39 -4.96
C GLU A 184 15.85 -12.61 -5.64
N SER A 185 16.17 -13.65 -4.87
CA SER A 185 16.77 -14.89 -5.37
C SER A 185 15.81 -15.59 -6.37
N ILE A 186 14.52 -15.65 -6.05
CA ILE A 186 13.50 -16.22 -6.93
C ILE A 186 13.42 -15.43 -8.23
N ALA A 187 13.43 -14.10 -8.16
CA ALA A 187 13.37 -13.25 -9.34
C ALA A 187 14.60 -13.42 -10.24
N LYS A 188 15.81 -13.45 -9.65
CA LYS A 188 17.07 -13.67 -10.38
C LYS A 188 17.15 -15.02 -11.13
N ALA A 189 16.42 -16.02 -10.63
CA ALA A 189 16.41 -17.36 -11.20
C ALA A 189 15.39 -17.54 -12.35
N VAL A 190 14.78 -16.47 -12.82
CA VAL A 190 13.83 -16.50 -13.95
C VAL A 190 14.54 -16.11 -15.24
N ASP A 191 14.28 -16.87 -16.30
CA ASP A 191 14.81 -16.59 -17.63
C ASP A 191 14.35 -15.21 -18.13
N GLY A 192 15.24 -14.47 -18.77
CA GLY A 192 14.99 -13.12 -19.26
C GLY A 192 15.31 -12.01 -18.26
N VAL A 193 15.62 -12.33 -17.00
CA VAL A 193 16.04 -11.36 -15.99
C VAL A 193 17.52 -11.02 -16.16
N LYS A 194 17.79 -9.75 -16.44
CA LYS A 194 19.16 -9.20 -16.52
C LYS A 194 19.66 -8.71 -15.17
N SER A 195 18.78 -8.09 -14.40
CA SER A 195 19.08 -7.61 -13.05
C SER A 195 17.82 -7.44 -12.22
N VAL A 196 17.98 -7.42 -10.90
CA VAL A 196 16.88 -7.22 -9.94
C VAL A 196 17.18 -6.01 -9.05
N LYS A 197 16.24 -5.07 -9.00
CA LYS A 197 16.19 -3.95 -8.04
C LYS A 197 15.27 -4.36 -6.89
N ASN A 198 15.84 -4.57 -5.72
CA ASN A 198 15.10 -4.99 -4.55
C ASN A 198 14.76 -3.76 -3.69
N ASP A 199 13.58 -3.20 -3.93
CA ASP A 199 13.04 -2.04 -3.22
C ASP A 199 12.00 -2.42 -2.17
N LEU A 200 12.02 -3.67 -1.71
CA LEU A 200 11.16 -4.16 -0.65
C LEU A 200 11.45 -3.43 0.67
N SER A 201 10.40 -3.03 1.34
CA SER A 201 10.46 -2.43 2.67
C SER A 201 10.18 -3.48 3.74
N ILE A 202 10.98 -3.49 4.81
CA ILE A 202 10.74 -4.38 5.94
C ILE A 202 9.73 -3.70 6.85
N LYS A 203 8.69 -4.44 7.24
CA LYS A 203 7.69 -3.94 8.18
C LYS A 203 8.34 -3.66 9.53
N PRO A 204 8.14 -2.45 10.11
CA PRO A 204 8.62 -2.12 11.44
C PRO A 204 7.94 -2.94 12.54
#